data_bc413e142713c7edaaf7533c1ec76535
#
_entry.id   bc413e142713c7edaaf7533c1ec76535
#
_cell.length_a   1.000
_cell.length_b   1.000
_cell.length_c   1.000
_cell.angle_alpha   90.00
_cell.angle_beta   90.00
_cell.angle_gamma   90.00
#
_symmetry.space_group_name_H-M   'P 1'
#
loop_
_entity.id
_entity.type
_entity.pdbx_description
1 polymer ?
#
loop_
_entity_poly.entity_id
_entity_poly.type
_entity_poly.pdbx_seq_one_letter_code
_entity_poly.pdbx_strand_id
1 'polypeptide(L)'
;MNAMLEDPMWRVKERWRAEVSKLRPRLVSTADVPFARAESPFDVDTSKLTRVAGVDVSYRREFIYNSTHHQETAVACLAVLAYPSMAAQWVDFEEFVVEVPYVPGFLAFRESPALKRLIARCPPRFTPDVVLVDGNGALHPDGFGLACHLGVECGVPTVGIAKDLHCFDGLDVKKVRMMCDEAVRTSSKEGDGVVAGSNLSRWPDAVALVGDSGMTHGAAVFGHVHTGDGAGHPVFVSGGHRTSLDLAIELTRLCRLQGHKTPEPIRVADARSRARVRLLEGKGP
;
A
#
# COMPACT_ATOMS: atom_id res chain seq x y z
N MET A 1 32.78 -12.25 5.21
CA MET A 1 32.61 -12.69 6.60
C MET A 1 32.58 -11.51 7.61
N ASN A 2 33.08 -10.32 7.26
CA ASN A 2 33.13 -9.17 8.20
C ASN A 2 31.85 -8.32 8.26
N ALA A 3 30.99 -8.29 7.23
CA ALA A 3 29.74 -7.49 7.25
C ALA A 3 28.64 -8.04 8.21
N MET A 4 28.76 -9.28 8.64
CA MET A 4 27.83 -9.91 9.61
C MET A 4 28.04 -9.47 11.05
N LEU A 5 29.21 -8.91 11.38
CA LEU A 5 29.54 -8.50 12.75
C LEU A 5 29.24 -7.02 13.04
N GLU A 6 28.91 -6.24 12.01
CA GLU A 6 28.65 -4.78 12.13
C GLU A 6 27.17 -4.42 12.24
N ASP A 7 26.22 -5.33 11.91
CA ASP A 7 24.79 -5.07 12.05
C ASP A 7 24.22 -5.76 13.29
N PRO A 8 23.94 -5.02 14.39
CA PRO A 8 23.39 -5.60 15.61
C PRO A 8 22.03 -6.28 15.39
N MET A 9 21.34 -5.96 14.29
CA MET A 9 20.02 -6.51 13.93
C MET A 9 20.10 -7.72 12.99
N TRP A 10 21.28 -8.17 12.57
CA TRP A 10 21.39 -9.20 11.55
C TRP A 10 20.63 -10.50 11.89
N ARG A 11 20.71 -10.97 13.16
CA ARG A 11 19.99 -12.18 13.62
C ARG A 11 18.47 -12.02 13.54
N VAL A 12 17.99 -10.83 13.86
CA VAL A 12 16.56 -10.51 13.78
C VAL A 12 16.11 -10.50 12.32
N LYS A 13 16.88 -9.84 11.44
CA LYS A 13 16.62 -9.81 9.99
C LYS A 13 16.62 -11.21 9.37
N GLU A 14 17.59 -12.07 9.74
CA GLU A 14 17.62 -13.45 9.26
C GLU A 14 16.39 -14.25 9.70
N ARG A 15 15.96 -14.12 10.95
CA ARG A 15 14.72 -14.73 11.43
C ARG A 15 13.50 -14.24 10.63
N TRP A 16 13.42 -12.94 10.37
CA TRP A 16 12.33 -12.36 9.58
C TRP A 16 12.35 -12.83 8.12
N ARG A 17 13.53 -12.93 7.50
CA ARG A 17 13.67 -13.51 6.16
C ARG A 17 13.24 -14.97 6.11
N ALA A 18 13.60 -15.74 7.12
CA ALA A 18 13.15 -17.13 7.25
C ALA A 18 11.62 -17.23 7.38
N GLU A 19 10.99 -16.29 8.09
CA GLU A 19 9.52 -16.21 8.20
C GLU A 19 8.89 -15.84 6.86
N VAL A 20 9.39 -14.82 6.18
CA VAL A 20 8.94 -14.45 4.81
C VAL A 20 9.09 -15.63 3.85
N SER A 21 10.19 -16.41 3.95
CA SER A 21 10.41 -17.58 3.09
C SER A 21 9.34 -18.66 3.28
N LYS A 22 8.76 -18.79 4.48
CA LYS A 22 7.63 -19.72 4.75
C LYS A 22 6.30 -19.19 4.20
N LEU A 23 6.10 -17.87 4.23
CA LEU A 23 4.87 -17.24 3.74
C LEU A 23 4.83 -17.13 2.22
N ARG A 24 5.96 -16.87 1.57
CA ARG A 24 6.09 -16.62 0.14
C ARG A 24 5.42 -17.68 -0.76
N PRO A 25 5.55 -19.00 -0.53
CA PRO A 25 4.88 -20.01 -1.37
C PRO A 25 3.34 -19.94 -1.33
N ARG A 26 2.77 -19.23 -0.36
CA ARG A 26 1.33 -19.04 -0.20
C ARG A 26 0.83 -17.76 -0.90
N LEU A 27 1.76 -16.93 -1.40
CA LEU A 27 1.41 -15.71 -2.11
C LEU A 27 0.80 -16.05 -3.48
N VAL A 28 -0.41 -15.60 -3.71
CA VAL A 28 -1.06 -15.62 -5.03
C VAL A 28 -0.91 -14.24 -5.64
N SER A 29 -0.08 -14.11 -6.68
CA SER A 29 0.24 -12.83 -7.35
C SER A 29 -0.64 -12.54 -8.57
N THR A 30 -1.59 -13.43 -8.86
CA THR A 30 -2.58 -13.26 -9.93
C THR A 30 -3.91 -12.76 -9.36
N ALA A 31 -4.76 -12.18 -10.22
CA ALA A 31 -6.10 -11.76 -9.84
C ALA A 31 -6.97 -13.00 -9.55
N ASP A 32 -7.17 -13.31 -8.28
CA ASP A 32 -7.98 -14.43 -7.78
C ASP A 32 -9.08 -13.88 -6.86
N VAL A 33 -10.01 -13.13 -7.45
CA VAL A 33 -11.11 -12.46 -6.75
C VAL A 33 -12.39 -12.50 -7.60
N PRO A 34 -13.59 -12.56 -6.98
CA PRO A 34 -14.85 -12.68 -7.71
C PRO A 34 -15.16 -11.50 -8.64
N PHE A 35 -14.61 -10.33 -8.36
CA PHE A 35 -14.82 -9.10 -9.14
C PHE A 35 -13.74 -8.88 -10.23
N ALA A 36 -12.74 -9.77 -10.39
CA ALA A 36 -11.87 -9.78 -11.57
C ALA A 36 -12.56 -10.51 -12.71
N ARG A 37 -12.50 -9.94 -13.92
CA ARG A 37 -13.04 -10.63 -15.11
C ARG A 37 -12.01 -11.62 -15.64
N ALA A 38 -12.45 -12.86 -15.87
CA ALA A 38 -11.58 -13.93 -16.38
C ALA A 38 -11.01 -13.64 -17.78
N GLU A 39 -11.79 -12.94 -18.61
CA GLU A 39 -11.43 -12.61 -19.99
C GLU A 39 -10.52 -11.38 -20.11
N SER A 40 -10.43 -10.58 -19.06
CA SER A 40 -9.61 -9.37 -19.02
C SER A 40 -9.14 -9.15 -17.58
N PRO A 41 -7.90 -9.52 -17.26
CA PRO A 41 -7.34 -9.31 -15.92
C PRO A 41 -7.25 -7.83 -15.51
N PHE A 42 -7.57 -6.95 -16.46
CA PHE A 42 -7.57 -5.49 -16.29
C PHE A 42 -8.95 -4.94 -15.93
N ASP A 43 -10.02 -5.70 -16.12
CA ASP A 43 -11.38 -5.21 -15.94
C ASP A 43 -11.95 -5.67 -14.59
N VAL A 44 -12.38 -4.69 -13.81
CA VAL A 44 -13.12 -4.92 -12.57
C VAL A 44 -14.61 -5.01 -12.88
N ASP A 45 -15.24 -6.11 -12.49
CA ASP A 45 -16.70 -6.18 -12.44
C ASP A 45 -17.21 -5.42 -11.21
N THR A 46 -17.44 -4.13 -11.40
CA THR A 46 -17.87 -3.24 -10.32
C THR A 46 -19.19 -3.61 -9.69
N SER A 47 -20.01 -4.46 -10.37
CA SER A 47 -21.27 -4.97 -9.79
C SER A 47 -21.03 -5.97 -8.66
N LYS A 48 -19.84 -6.60 -8.64
CA LYS A 48 -19.45 -7.57 -7.62
C LYS A 48 -18.53 -6.98 -6.55
N LEU A 49 -18.07 -5.74 -6.73
CA LEU A 49 -17.27 -5.02 -5.74
C LEU A 49 -18.22 -4.21 -4.85
N THR A 50 -18.35 -4.57 -3.59
CA THR A 50 -19.31 -3.96 -2.67
C THR A 50 -18.65 -3.18 -1.55
N ARG A 51 -17.49 -3.64 -1.06
CA ARG A 51 -16.76 -3.04 0.06
C ARG A 51 -15.27 -3.06 -0.17
N VAL A 52 -14.65 -1.92 0.03
CA VAL A 52 -13.19 -1.77 -0.01
C VAL A 52 -12.72 -1.27 1.34
N ALA A 53 -11.72 -1.94 1.90
CA ALA A 53 -11.12 -1.47 3.14
C ALA A 53 -9.80 -0.76 2.89
N GLY A 54 -9.46 0.19 3.77
CA GLY A 54 -8.14 0.76 3.91
C GLY A 54 -7.56 0.47 5.29
N VAL A 55 -6.26 0.22 5.35
CA VAL A 55 -5.51 0.09 6.61
C VAL A 55 -4.33 1.03 6.64
N ASP A 56 -4.08 1.61 7.81
CA ASP A 56 -2.97 2.53 8.09
C ASP A 56 -2.55 2.42 9.55
N VAL A 57 -1.27 2.76 9.83
CA VAL A 57 -0.72 2.80 11.19
C VAL A 57 -0.10 4.15 11.45
N SER A 58 -0.59 4.84 12.50
CA SER A 58 -0.02 6.10 12.98
C SER A 58 0.73 5.89 14.29
N TYR A 59 1.94 6.44 14.36
CA TYR A 59 2.83 6.29 15.50
C TYR A 59 2.76 7.48 16.45
N ARG A 60 2.78 7.20 17.74
CA ARG A 60 2.89 8.16 18.81
C ARG A 60 4.28 8.07 19.41
N ARG A 61 5.00 9.19 19.44
CA ARG A 61 6.29 9.30 20.13
C ARG A 61 6.05 9.87 21.52
N GLU A 62 6.10 9.04 22.54
CA GLU A 62 6.10 9.50 23.93
C GLU A 62 7.53 9.82 24.37
N PHE A 63 7.77 11.11 24.71
CA PHE A 63 8.90 11.47 25.55
C PHE A 63 8.49 11.22 27.00
N ILE A 64 8.86 10.06 27.54
CA ILE A 64 8.72 9.83 28.98
C ILE A 64 9.86 10.60 29.67
N TYR A 65 9.52 11.73 30.29
CA TYR A 65 10.45 12.50 31.11
C TYR A 65 10.99 11.57 32.22
N ASN A 66 12.31 11.35 32.27
CA ASN A 66 13.03 10.52 33.25
C ASN A 66 13.07 8.99 33.02
N SER A 67 12.75 8.43 31.86
CA SER A 67 13.06 7.04 31.61
C SER A 67 14.08 6.89 30.48
N THR A 68 15.05 5.98 30.68
CA THR A 68 16.02 5.56 29.64
C THR A 68 15.38 4.67 28.56
N HIS A 69 14.07 4.39 28.65
CA HIS A 69 13.32 3.56 27.73
C HIS A 69 12.25 4.39 27.03
N HIS A 70 12.46 4.67 25.75
CA HIS A 70 11.42 5.24 24.87
C HIS A 70 10.49 4.11 24.46
N GLN A 71 9.28 4.06 25.02
CA GLN A 71 8.25 3.17 24.55
C GLN A 71 7.48 3.87 23.43
N GLU A 72 7.58 3.35 22.22
CA GLU A 72 6.80 3.83 21.09
C GLU A 72 5.46 3.11 21.08
N THR A 73 4.36 3.85 20.99
CA THR A 73 3.02 3.31 20.82
C THR A 73 2.49 3.68 19.44
N ALA A 74 1.54 2.91 18.95
CA ALA A 74 0.94 3.15 17.64
C ALA A 74 -0.55 2.81 17.66
N VAL A 75 -1.26 3.38 16.70
CA VAL A 75 -2.66 3.12 16.43
C VAL A 75 -2.79 2.60 15.00
N ALA A 76 -3.19 1.35 14.86
CA ALA A 76 -3.64 0.81 13.59
C ALA A 76 -5.13 1.11 13.41
N CYS A 77 -5.53 1.39 12.18
CA CYS A 77 -6.92 1.61 11.79
C CYS A 77 -7.29 0.71 10.61
N LEU A 78 -8.47 0.13 10.67
CA LEU A 78 -9.15 -0.51 9.54
C LEU A 78 -10.43 0.27 9.28
N ALA A 79 -10.56 0.80 8.06
CA ALA A 79 -11.76 1.51 7.61
C ALA A 79 -12.38 0.75 6.44
N VAL A 80 -13.61 0.29 6.58
CA VAL A 80 -14.38 -0.40 5.51
C VAL A 80 -15.39 0.58 4.92
N LEU A 81 -15.30 0.78 3.62
CA LEU A 81 -16.12 1.72 2.87
C LEU A 81 -16.99 0.98 1.86
N ALA A 82 -18.22 1.48 1.66
CA ALA A 82 -19.10 0.98 0.61
C ALA A 82 -18.60 1.44 -0.77
N TYR A 83 -18.52 0.53 -1.73
CA TYR A 83 -18.29 0.88 -3.13
C TYR A 83 -19.64 0.99 -3.87
N PRO A 84 -19.85 1.97 -4.77
CA PRO A 84 -18.91 3.00 -5.21
C PRO A 84 -18.97 4.30 -4.38
N SER A 85 -19.86 4.41 -3.40
CA SER A 85 -20.13 5.67 -2.68
C SER A 85 -18.96 6.15 -1.81
N MET A 86 -18.01 5.28 -1.48
CA MET A 86 -16.91 5.51 -0.54
C MET A 86 -17.39 5.97 0.85
N ALA A 87 -18.65 5.73 1.20
CA ALA A 87 -19.17 6.01 2.53
C ALA A 87 -18.62 4.99 3.55
N ALA A 88 -18.09 5.47 4.66
CA ALA A 88 -17.57 4.60 5.71
C ALA A 88 -18.72 3.81 6.35
N GLN A 89 -18.62 2.47 6.34
CA GLN A 89 -19.58 1.55 6.94
C GLN A 89 -19.11 1.03 8.29
N TRP A 90 -17.80 0.85 8.46
CA TRP A 90 -17.22 0.36 9.70
C TRP A 90 -15.80 0.84 9.85
N VAL A 91 -15.43 1.27 11.06
CA VAL A 91 -14.07 1.72 11.39
C VAL A 91 -13.69 1.14 12.74
N ASP A 92 -12.51 0.56 12.84
CA ASP A 92 -11.98 0.01 14.09
C ASP A 92 -10.50 0.35 14.26
N PHE A 93 -10.04 0.32 15.52
CA PHE A 93 -8.71 0.72 15.94
C PHE A 93 -8.06 -0.34 16.79
N GLU A 94 -6.75 -0.49 16.65
CA GLU A 94 -5.90 -1.27 17.54
C GLU A 94 -4.79 -0.39 18.07
N GLU A 95 -4.82 -0.12 19.37
CA GLU A 95 -3.73 0.56 20.07
C GLU A 95 -2.71 -0.48 20.53
N PHE A 96 -1.45 -0.29 20.23
CA PHE A 96 -0.43 -1.26 20.55
C PHE A 96 0.92 -0.62 20.85
N VAL A 97 1.71 -1.32 21.67
CA VAL A 97 3.11 -1.00 21.91
C VAL A 97 3.94 -1.55 20.76
N VAL A 98 4.85 -0.74 20.27
CA VAL A 98 5.75 -1.14 19.19
C VAL A 98 6.94 -1.87 19.79
N GLU A 99 6.96 -3.19 19.64
CA GLU A 99 7.99 -4.05 20.24
C GLU A 99 9.26 -4.16 19.40
N VAL A 100 9.16 -3.83 18.12
CA VAL A 100 10.28 -3.95 17.18
C VAL A 100 10.70 -2.60 16.62
N PRO A 101 12.02 -2.33 16.47
CA PRO A 101 12.49 -1.09 15.89
C PRO A 101 12.11 -0.98 14.41
N TYR A 102 12.09 0.25 13.90
CA TYR A 102 11.96 0.46 12.46
C TYR A 102 13.19 -0.04 11.73
N VAL A 103 13.01 -1.03 10.88
CA VAL A 103 14.04 -1.58 10.00
C VAL A 103 13.53 -1.51 8.56
N PRO A 104 14.18 -0.72 7.68
CA PRO A 104 13.79 -0.65 6.28
C PRO A 104 13.70 -2.04 5.64
N GLY A 105 12.61 -2.31 4.90
CA GLY A 105 12.33 -3.61 4.30
C GLY A 105 11.67 -4.64 5.25
N PHE A 106 11.40 -4.27 6.52
CA PHE A 106 10.77 -5.18 7.49
C PHE A 106 9.57 -4.55 8.22
N LEU A 107 8.93 -3.57 7.60
CA LEU A 107 7.77 -2.87 8.16
C LEU A 107 6.64 -3.84 8.54
N ALA A 108 6.46 -4.92 7.78
CA ALA A 108 5.44 -5.93 8.03
C ALA A 108 5.52 -6.52 9.46
N PHE A 109 6.73 -6.75 9.99
CA PHE A 109 6.90 -7.32 11.33
C PHE A 109 6.51 -6.34 12.45
N ARG A 110 6.43 -5.07 12.13
CA ARG A 110 6.05 -4.01 13.05
C ARG A 110 4.55 -3.76 13.06
N GLU A 111 3.90 -3.88 11.91
CA GLU A 111 2.51 -3.44 11.70
C GLU A 111 1.52 -4.59 11.48
N SER A 112 1.93 -5.66 10.78
CA SER A 112 1.05 -6.77 10.44
C SER A 112 0.34 -7.40 11.65
N PRO A 113 0.97 -7.58 12.84
CA PRO A 113 0.29 -8.18 13.98
C PRO A 113 -0.97 -7.41 14.43
N ALA A 114 -0.91 -6.07 14.46
CA ALA A 114 -2.04 -5.23 14.83
C ALA A 114 -3.11 -5.21 13.73
N LEU A 115 -2.70 -5.04 12.46
CA LEU A 115 -3.59 -5.06 11.31
C LEU A 115 -4.33 -6.40 11.17
N LYS A 116 -3.65 -7.50 11.43
CA LYS A 116 -4.24 -8.85 11.42
C LYS A 116 -5.34 -9.00 12.47
N ARG A 117 -5.14 -8.49 13.70
CA ARG A 117 -6.17 -8.50 14.73
C ARG A 117 -7.39 -7.67 14.32
N LEU A 118 -7.19 -6.53 13.68
CA LEU A 118 -8.28 -5.71 13.13
C LEU A 118 -9.10 -6.46 12.07
N ILE A 119 -8.44 -7.07 11.11
CA ILE A 119 -9.10 -7.85 10.05
C ILE A 119 -9.87 -9.03 10.65
N ALA A 120 -9.26 -9.75 11.61
CA ALA A 120 -9.86 -10.93 12.23
C ALA A 120 -11.14 -10.61 13.03
N ARG A 121 -11.24 -9.41 13.62
CA ARG A 121 -12.44 -9.01 14.39
C ARG A 121 -13.45 -8.19 13.59
N CYS A 122 -13.18 -7.95 12.29
CA CYS A 122 -14.16 -7.31 11.41
C CYS A 122 -15.46 -8.12 11.35
N PRO A 123 -16.61 -7.51 11.68
CA PRO A 123 -17.88 -8.27 11.67
C PRO A 123 -18.18 -8.80 10.27
N PRO A 124 -18.74 -10.04 10.13
CA PRO A 124 -18.98 -10.66 8.82
C PRO A 124 -19.77 -9.79 7.84
N ARG A 125 -20.73 -9.01 8.35
CA ARG A 125 -21.53 -8.09 7.51
C ARG A 125 -20.72 -6.95 6.88
N PHE A 126 -19.50 -6.69 7.37
CA PHE A 126 -18.59 -5.65 6.88
C PHE A 126 -17.31 -6.22 6.27
N THR A 127 -17.23 -7.55 6.07
CA THR A 127 -16.08 -8.18 5.42
C THR A 127 -15.79 -7.47 4.09
N PRO A 128 -14.59 -6.91 3.89
CA PRO A 128 -14.23 -6.26 2.64
C PRO A 128 -13.90 -7.28 1.55
N ASP A 129 -14.18 -6.91 0.31
CA ASP A 129 -13.81 -7.69 -0.88
C ASP A 129 -12.31 -7.58 -1.18
N VAL A 130 -11.69 -6.45 -0.79
CA VAL A 130 -10.26 -6.17 -0.93
C VAL A 130 -9.80 -5.16 0.13
N VAL A 131 -8.55 -5.28 0.56
CA VAL A 131 -7.90 -4.37 1.52
C VAL A 131 -6.78 -3.60 0.84
N LEU A 132 -6.89 -2.28 0.79
CA LEU A 132 -5.84 -1.36 0.37
C LEU A 132 -4.95 -1.07 1.58
N VAL A 133 -3.66 -1.33 1.45
CA VAL A 133 -2.67 -1.25 2.54
C VAL A 133 -1.77 -0.03 2.31
N ASP A 134 -1.69 0.89 3.26
CA ASP A 134 -0.68 1.95 3.23
C ASP A 134 0.72 1.34 3.43
N GLY A 135 1.35 0.99 2.33
CA GLY A 135 2.63 0.29 2.27
C GLY A 135 2.80 -0.52 1.00
N ASN A 136 3.97 -1.11 0.83
CA ASN A 136 4.31 -1.85 -0.37
C ASN A 136 3.72 -3.28 -0.37
N GLY A 137 3.34 -3.74 -1.56
CA GLY A 137 3.12 -5.14 -1.88
C GLY A 137 4.36 -5.78 -2.52
N ALA A 138 4.26 -6.17 -3.79
CA ALA A 138 5.39 -6.71 -4.57
C ALA A 138 6.48 -5.67 -4.88
N LEU A 139 6.19 -4.36 -4.81
CA LEU A 139 7.18 -3.29 -4.94
C LEU A 139 8.07 -3.22 -3.69
N HIS A 140 8.93 -4.20 -3.54
CA HIS A 140 9.77 -4.41 -2.37
C HIS A 140 11.05 -5.13 -2.78
N PRO A 141 12.23 -4.87 -2.19
CA PRO A 141 13.48 -5.56 -2.54
C PRO A 141 13.36 -7.08 -2.53
N ASP A 142 12.64 -7.62 -1.55
CA ASP A 142 12.36 -9.04 -1.47
C ASP A 142 11.07 -9.43 -2.24
N GLY A 143 10.42 -8.53 -2.99
CA GLY A 143 9.13 -8.80 -3.64
C GLY A 143 8.01 -9.22 -2.69
N PHE A 144 8.11 -8.86 -1.39
CA PHE A 144 7.18 -9.31 -0.35
C PHE A 144 7.06 -8.26 0.77
N GLY A 145 6.36 -7.15 0.49
CA GLY A 145 6.11 -6.08 1.44
C GLY A 145 4.91 -6.34 2.35
N LEU A 146 4.49 -5.30 3.09
CA LEU A 146 3.43 -5.36 4.08
C LEU A 146 2.10 -5.91 3.52
N ALA A 147 1.69 -5.47 2.32
CA ALA A 147 0.44 -5.94 1.72
C ALA A 147 0.49 -7.43 1.35
N CYS A 148 1.63 -7.94 0.86
CA CYS A 148 1.81 -9.37 0.61
C CYS A 148 1.74 -10.17 1.93
N HIS A 149 2.46 -9.71 2.95
CA HIS A 149 2.54 -10.34 4.25
C HIS A 149 1.14 -10.44 4.90
N LEU A 150 0.46 -9.30 5.01
CA LEU A 150 -0.88 -9.20 5.61
C LEU A 150 -1.90 -10.05 4.85
N GLY A 151 -1.89 -9.96 3.52
CA GLY A 151 -2.82 -10.71 2.68
C GLY A 151 -2.67 -12.22 2.80
N VAL A 152 -1.44 -12.73 2.82
CA VAL A 152 -1.14 -14.15 3.00
C VAL A 152 -1.53 -14.64 4.40
N GLU A 153 -1.24 -13.87 5.44
CA GLU A 153 -1.57 -14.25 6.82
C GLU A 153 -3.08 -14.25 7.09
N CYS A 154 -3.81 -13.28 6.54
CA CYS A 154 -5.25 -13.14 6.73
C CYS A 154 -6.09 -13.91 5.70
N GLY A 155 -5.49 -14.36 4.58
CA GLY A 155 -6.21 -15.01 3.48
C GLY A 155 -7.13 -14.04 2.72
N VAL A 156 -6.84 -12.72 2.71
CA VAL A 156 -7.66 -11.69 2.09
C VAL A 156 -6.95 -11.06 0.90
N PRO A 157 -7.68 -10.64 -0.17
CA PRO A 157 -7.08 -9.88 -1.25
C PRO A 157 -6.52 -8.54 -0.76
N THR A 158 -5.29 -8.21 -1.18
CA THR A 158 -4.61 -6.98 -0.75
C THR A 158 -3.94 -6.26 -1.90
N VAL A 159 -3.89 -4.94 -1.83
CA VAL A 159 -3.14 -4.05 -2.72
C VAL A 159 -2.22 -3.18 -1.88
N GLY A 160 -0.95 -3.09 -2.26
CA GLY A 160 0.01 -2.18 -1.64
C GLY A 160 -0.02 -0.82 -2.32
N ILE A 161 -0.18 0.24 -1.53
CA ILE A 161 -0.20 1.63 -1.98
C ILE A 161 0.70 2.43 -1.06
N ALA A 162 1.93 2.71 -1.52
CA ALA A 162 2.91 3.46 -0.78
C ALA A 162 2.92 4.94 -1.21
N LYS A 163 3.19 5.84 -0.27
CA LYS A 163 3.34 7.28 -0.51
C LYS A 163 4.75 7.63 -0.97
N ASP A 164 5.73 6.80 -0.62
CA ASP A 164 7.14 6.98 -0.95
C ASP A 164 7.67 5.78 -1.74
N LEU A 165 8.53 6.05 -2.73
CA LEU A 165 9.18 5.01 -3.52
C LEU A 165 10.27 4.32 -2.69
N HIS A 166 10.20 3.01 -2.59
CA HIS A 166 11.30 2.21 -2.12
C HIS A 166 12.30 2.02 -3.26
N CYS A 167 13.45 2.70 -3.16
CA CYS A 167 14.49 2.67 -4.19
C CYS A 167 15.30 1.37 -4.09
N PHE A 168 15.21 0.53 -5.11
CA PHE A 168 15.99 -0.69 -5.29
C PHE A 168 15.97 -1.05 -6.79
N ASP A 169 16.84 -1.94 -7.22
CA ASP A 169 16.92 -2.41 -8.61
C ASP A 169 16.95 -1.24 -9.63
N GLY A 170 17.74 -0.18 -9.34
CA GLY A 170 17.86 0.99 -10.20
C GLY A 170 16.67 1.95 -10.20
N LEU A 171 15.60 1.65 -9.46
CA LEU A 171 14.48 2.57 -9.28
C LEU A 171 14.94 3.80 -8.49
N ASP A 172 14.65 4.99 -9.04
CA ASP A 172 15.04 6.28 -8.48
C ASP A 172 13.87 7.27 -8.54
N VAL A 173 13.65 8.00 -7.43
CA VAL A 173 12.53 8.95 -7.30
C VAL A 173 12.54 10.02 -8.39
N LYS A 174 13.72 10.54 -8.75
CA LYS A 174 13.82 11.61 -9.75
C LYS A 174 13.51 11.07 -11.14
N LYS A 175 14.04 9.88 -11.49
CA LYS A 175 13.74 9.21 -12.76
C LYS A 175 12.25 8.95 -12.90
N VAL A 176 11.61 8.38 -11.86
CA VAL A 176 10.17 8.07 -11.88
C VAL A 176 9.36 9.36 -12.00
N ARG A 177 9.73 10.43 -11.31
CA ARG A 177 9.05 11.73 -11.43
C ARG A 177 9.13 12.28 -12.87
N MET A 178 10.30 12.22 -13.48
CA MET A 178 10.47 12.62 -14.88
C MET A 178 9.58 11.79 -15.83
N MET A 179 9.47 10.49 -15.61
CA MET A 179 8.58 9.62 -16.40
C MET A 179 7.11 10.01 -16.23
N CYS A 180 6.66 10.32 -15.01
CA CYS A 180 5.30 10.78 -14.75
C CYS A 180 5.01 12.13 -15.42
N ASP A 181 5.94 13.10 -15.34
CA ASP A 181 5.81 14.42 -16.00
C ASP A 181 5.79 14.28 -17.53
N GLU A 182 6.57 13.37 -18.10
CA GLU A 182 6.55 13.08 -19.54
C GLU A 182 5.22 12.46 -19.95
N ALA A 183 4.69 11.50 -19.18
CA ALA A 183 3.39 10.87 -19.45
C ALA A 183 2.25 11.91 -19.46
N VAL A 184 2.25 12.88 -18.55
CA VAL A 184 1.27 13.99 -18.56
C VAL A 184 1.41 14.84 -19.80
N ARG A 185 2.65 15.21 -20.21
CA ARG A 185 2.88 16.04 -21.39
C ARG A 185 2.46 15.38 -22.70
N THR A 186 2.67 14.07 -22.81
CA THR A 186 2.28 13.30 -24.00
C THR A 186 0.78 13.10 -24.06
N SER A 187 0.14 12.75 -22.96
CA SER A 187 -1.33 12.60 -22.88
C SER A 187 -2.09 13.90 -23.22
N SER A 188 -1.49 15.07 -22.99
CA SER A 188 -2.08 16.37 -23.32
C SER A 188 -2.01 16.73 -24.81
N LYS A 189 -1.17 16.07 -25.60
CA LYS A 189 -0.92 16.37 -27.02
C LYS A 189 -1.66 15.44 -27.98
N GLU A 190 -2.00 14.24 -27.53
CA GLU A 190 -2.64 13.21 -28.36
C GLU A 190 -3.97 12.84 -27.71
N GLY A 191 -5.07 13.11 -28.39
CA GLY A 191 -6.42 12.90 -27.91
C GLY A 191 -6.82 11.44 -27.61
N ASP A 192 -5.91 10.47 -27.82
CA ASP A 192 -6.02 9.03 -27.45
C ASP A 192 -4.60 8.42 -27.36
N GLY A 193 -3.70 9.07 -26.61
CA GLY A 193 -2.27 8.77 -26.64
C GLY A 193 -1.87 7.55 -25.81
N VAL A 194 -1.44 6.53 -26.53
CA VAL A 194 -0.64 5.42 -25.98
C VAL A 194 0.75 5.95 -25.63
N VAL A 195 1.11 5.93 -24.35
CA VAL A 195 2.49 6.22 -23.90
C VAL A 195 3.42 5.14 -24.44
N ALA A 196 4.24 5.49 -25.41
CA ALA A 196 5.19 4.57 -26.01
C ALA A 196 6.18 4.06 -24.94
N GLY A 197 6.26 2.73 -24.79
CA GLY A 197 7.28 2.06 -23.96
C GLY A 197 6.81 1.49 -22.62
N SER A 198 5.54 1.60 -22.25
CA SER A 198 5.01 0.91 -21.05
C SER A 198 3.96 -0.14 -21.44
N ASN A 199 4.03 -1.33 -20.83
CA ASN A 199 2.94 -2.33 -20.89
C ASN A 199 1.64 -1.82 -20.23
N LEU A 200 1.62 -0.57 -19.76
CA LEU A 200 0.50 0.10 -19.07
C LEU A 200 -0.19 1.15 -19.97
N SER A 201 -0.14 1.00 -21.31
CA SER A 201 -0.76 1.93 -22.27
C SER A 201 -2.25 2.19 -22.04
N ARG A 202 -2.93 1.32 -21.30
CA ARG A 202 -4.33 1.45 -20.93
C ARG A 202 -4.57 2.55 -19.88
N TRP A 203 -3.58 2.89 -19.06
CA TRP A 203 -3.71 3.86 -17.98
C TRP A 203 -2.83 5.09 -18.26
N PRO A 204 -3.39 6.16 -18.83
CA PRO A 204 -2.63 7.37 -19.16
C PRO A 204 -2.10 8.11 -17.92
N ASP A 205 -2.61 7.74 -16.73
CA ASP A 205 -2.25 8.27 -15.42
C ASP A 205 -1.37 7.30 -14.59
N ALA A 206 -0.72 6.34 -15.26
CA ALA A 206 0.19 5.41 -14.61
C ALA A 206 1.44 5.13 -15.44
N VAL A 207 2.59 4.99 -14.78
CA VAL A 207 3.84 4.54 -15.41
C VAL A 207 4.37 3.29 -14.71
N ALA A 208 4.89 2.34 -15.49
CA ALA A 208 5.47 1.12 -14.96
C ALA A 208 6.79 1.41 -14.24
N LEU A 209 7.01 0.78 -13.10
CA LEU A 209 8.25 0.80 -12.36
C LEU A 209 9.07 -0.43 -12.75
N VAL A 210 9.86 -0.26 -13.80
CA VAL A 210 10.74 -1.30 -14.34
C VAL A 210 12.15 -1.09 -13.80
N GLY A 211 12.68 -2.10 -13.13
CA GLY A 211 14.02 -2.07 -12.58
C GLY A 211 15.11 -2.32 -13.63
N ASP A 212 16.38 -2.17 -13.24
CA ASP A 212 17.54 -2.47 -14.09
C ASP A 212 17.60 -3.97 -14.46
N SER A 213 16.99 -4.84 -13.68
CA SER A 213 16.79 -6.26 -14.00
C SER A 213 15.81 -6.52 -15.14
N GLY A 214 15.07 -5.50 -15.61
CA GLY A 214 13.97 -5.62 -16.56
C GLY A 214 12.66 -6.10 -15.95
N MET A 215 12.60 -6.33 -14.64
CA MET A 215 11.38 -6.72 -13.94
C MET A 215 10.49 -5.51 -13.66
N THR A 216 9.18 -5.67 -13.85
CA THR A 216 8.19 -4.69 -13.43
C THR A 216 7.82 -4.98 -11.97
N HIS A 217 8.16 -4.05 -11.08
CA HIS A 217 7.93 -4.18 -9.63
C HIS A 217 6.60 -3.57 -9.18
N GLY A 218 6.05 -2.63 -9.95
CA GLY A 218 4.84 -1.90 -9.61
C GLY A 218 4.55 -0.80 -10.62
N ALA A 219 3.73 0.16 -10.22
CA ALA A 219 3.41 1.33 -11.00
C ALA A 219 3.39 2.60 -10.13
N ALA A 220 3.80 3.73 -10.71
CA ALA A 220 3.52 5.04 -10.16
C ALA A 220 2.20 5.54 -10.77
N VAL A 221 1.18 5.75 -9.93
CA VAL A 221 -0.15 6.22 -10.34
C VAL A 221 -0.32 7.66 -9.87
N PHE A 222 -0.52 8.57 -10.81
CA PHE A 222 -0.66 9.99 -10.55
C PHE A 222 -2.06 10.50 -10.88
N GLY A 223 -2.49 11.60 -10.26
CA GLY A 223 -3.77 12.23 -10.55
C GLY A 223 -3.64 13.27 -11.64
N HIS A 224 -4.67 13.45 -12.46
CA HIS A 224 -4.80 14.67 -13.26
C HIS A 224 -5.08 15.82 -12.29
N VAL A 225 -4.03 16.51 -11.86
CA VAL A 225 -4.19 17.78 -11.15
C VAL A 225 -4.41 18.83 -12.24
N HIS A 226 -5.61 19.40 -12.30
CA HIS A 226 -5.96 20.49 -13.22
C HIS A 226 -5.20 21.82 -12.95
N THR A 227 -4.12 21.77 -12.19
CA THR A 227 -3.24 22.92 -11.93
C THR A 227 -1.93 22.74 -12.70
N GLY A 228 -1.94 23.06 -13.95
CA GLY A 228 -0.91 23.51 -14.90
C GLY A 228 0.53 22.96 -14.89
N ASP A 229 1.04 22.34 -13.85
CA ASP A 229 2.47 22.14 -13.65
C ASP A 229 2.88 20.70 -13.26
N GLY A 230 2.50 19.70 -14.07
CA GLY A 230 3.06 18.34 -13.96
C GLY A 230 2.17 17.29 -13.30
N ALA A 231 2.69 16.05 -13.16
CA ALA A 231 1.97 14.86 -12.71
C ALA A 231 1.56 14.85 -11.22
N GLY A 232 1.92 15.90 -10.47
CA GLY A 232 1.76 15.92 -9.01
C GLY A 232 2.62 14.84 -8.32
N HIS A 233 2.33 14.53 -7.05
CA HIS A 233 3.01 13.45 -6.33
C HIS A 233 2.29 12.12 -6.59
N PRO A 234 2.90 11.14 -7.29
CA PRO A 234 2.29 9.83 -7.51
C PRO A 234 2.14 9.05 -6.20
N VAL A 235 1.27 8.05 -6.20
CA VAL A 235 1.30 6.93 -5.27
C VAL A 235 1.92 5.72 -5.97
N PHE A 236 2.62 4.88 -5.20
CA PHE A 236 3.34 3.72 -5.72
C PHE A 236 2.53 2.46 -5.44
N VAL A 237 2.03 1.84 -6.51
CA VAL A 237 1.05 0.75 -6.47
C VAL A 237 1.70 -0.57 -6.83
N SER A 238 1.38 -1.61 -6.09
CA SER A 238 1.80 -2.98 -6.42
C SER A 238 0.77 -4.01 -5.94
N GLY A 239 0.72 -5.15 -6.61
CA GLY A 239 -0.08 -6.28 -6.16
C GLY A 239 0.36 -6.77 -4.78
N GLY A 240 -0.60 -7.23 -4.00
CA GLY A 240 -0.37 -7.94 -2.76
C GLY A 240 -0.72 -9.43 -2.92
N HIS A 241 -1.61 -9.95 -2.07
CA HIS A 241 -2.13 -11.31 -2.16
C HIS A 241 -3.42 -11.35 -2.98
N ARG A 242 -3.56 -12.30 -3.91
CA ARG A 242 -4.72 -12.51 -4.78
C ARG A 242 -5.06 -11.32 -5.70
N THR A 243 -4.08 -10.45 -5.94
CA THR A 243 -4.21 -9.28 -6.82
C THR A 243 -3.01 -9.19 -7.76
N SER A 244 -3.27 -8.99 -9.06
CA SER A 244 -2.25 -8.63 -10.05
C SER A 244 -1.91 -7.13 -9.97
N LEU A 245 -0.83 -6.70 -10.64
CA LEU A 245 -0.50 -5.28 -10.77
C LEU A 245 -1.61 -4.49 -11.46
N ASP A 246 -2.15 -5.04 -12.55
CA ASP A 246 -3.21 -4.38 -13.32
C ASP A 246 -4.47 -4.16 -12.48
N LEU A 247 -4.91 -5.20 -11.76
CA LEU A 247 -6.03 -5.09 -10.84
C LEU A 247 -5.75 -4.07 -9.72
N ALA A 248 -4.52 -4.03 -9.21
CA ALA A 248 -4.12 -3.08 -8.17
C ALA A 248 -4.17 -1.62 -8.67
N ILE A 249 -3.74 -1.36 -9.91
CA ILE A 249 -3.85 -0.04 -10.54
C ILE A 249 -5.31 0.35 -10.69
N GLU A 250 -6.14 -0.53 -11.24
CA GLU A 250 -7.56 -0.23 -11.47
C GLU A 250 -8.31 0.02 -10.17
N LEU A 251 -8.12 -0.81 -9.13
CA LEU A 251 -8.70 -0.59 -7.80
C LEU A 251 -8.26 0.73 -7.18
N THR A 252 -6.98 1.10 -7.36
CA THR A 252 -6.45 2.38 -6.89
C THR A 252 -7.19 3.55 -7.55
N ARG A 253 -7.46 3.47 -8.85
CA ARG A 253 -8.18 4.49 -9.62
C ARG A 253 -9.65 4.56 -9.24
N LEU A 254 -10.33 3.43 -9.17
CA LEU A 254 -11.77 3.32 -8.82
C LEU A 254 -12.06 3.82 -7.39
N CYS A 255 -11.11 3.68 -6.47
CA CYS A 255 -11.27 4.12 -5.08
C CYS A 255 -10.75 5.54 -4.81
N ARG A 256 -10.25 6.24 -5.83
CA ARG A 256 -9.73 7.60 -5.70
C ARG A 256 -10.84 8.62 -5.96
N LEU A 257 -11.06 9.52 -5.01
CA LEU A 257 -11.95 10.65 -5.19
C LEU A 257 -11.26 11.80 -5.93
N GLN A 258 -12.05 12.60 -6.65
CA GLN A 258 -11.54 13.77 -7.37
C GLN A 258 -10.78 14.71 -6.43
N GLY A 259 -9.62 15.20 -6.86
CA GLY A 259 -8.76 16.10 -6.07
C GLY A 259 -7.88 15.41 -5.03
N HIS A 260 -7.98 14.08 -4.87
CA HIS A 260 -7.14 13.33 -3.94
C HIS A 260 -6.17 12.41 -4.70
N LYS A 261 -4.91 12.38 -4.26
CA LYS A 261 -3.88 11.46 -4.81
C LYS A 261 -4.02 10.04 -4.26
N THR A 262 -4.40 9.92 -3.00
CA THR A 262 -4.52 8.66 -2.27
C THR A 262 -5.95 8.13 -2.37
N PRO A 263 -6.17 6.83 -2.60
CA PRO A 263 -7.50 6.22 -2.56
C PRO A 263 -8.22 6.48 -1.25
N GLU A 264 -9.53 6.67 -1.32
CA GLU A 264 -10.36 7.08 -0.18
C GLU A 264 -10.27 6.11 1.02
N PRO A 265 -10.24 4.77 0.85
CA PRO A 265 -10.08 3.88 2.00
C PRO A 265 -8.80 4.12 2.79
N ILE A 266 -7.65 4.33 2.12
CA ILE A 266 -6.36 4.68 2.77
C ILE A 266 -6.47 6.04 3.45
N ARG A 267 -7.04 7.05 2.75
CA ARG A 267 -7.18 8.40 3.28
C ARG A 267 -8.03 8.43 4.55
N VAL A 268 -9.11 7.67 4.59
CA VAL A 268 -9.96 7.55 5.77
C VAL A 268 -9.23 6.86 6.91
N ALA A 269 -8.53 5.75 6.63
CA ALA A 269 -7.75 5.03 7.65
C ALA A 269 -6.66 5.93 8.26
N ASP A 270 -5.87 6.64 7.42
CA ASP A 270 -4.81 7.58 7.83
C ASP A 270 -5.40 8.74 8.67
N ALA A 271 -6.48 9.36 8.22
CA ALA A 271 -7.10 10.45 8.97
C ALA A 271 -7.64 10.00 10.33
N ARG A 272 -8.22 8.80 10.40
CA ARG A 272 -8.78 8.25 11.63
C ARG A 272 -7.71 7.78 12.61
N SER A 273 -6.65 7.10 12.15
CA SER A 273 -5.52 6.68 12.99
C SER A 273 -4.81 7.88 13.59
N ARG A 274 -4.54 8.93 12.81
CA ARG A 274 -3.94 10.19 13.29
C ARG A 274 -4.84 10.93 14.27
N ALA A 275 -6.14 10.99 14.03
CA ALA A 275 -7.08 11.60 14.95
C ALA A 275 -7.09 10.87 16.30
N ARG A 276 -7.05 9.52 16.28
CA ARG A 276 -6.98 8.71 17.49
C ARG A 276 -5.68 8.96 18.27
N VAL A 277 -4.53 9.05 17.58
CA VAL A 277 -3.24 9.40 18.20
C VAL A 277 -3.33 10.77 18.89
N ARG A 278 -3.89 11.80 18.24
CA ARG A 278 -4.05 13.13 18.87
C ARG A 278 -4.90 13.10 20.12
N LEU A 279 -6.00 12.34 20.12
CA LEU A 279 -6.84 12.16 21.31
C LEU A 279 -6.05 11.52 22.46
N LEU A 280 -5.23 10.51 22.18
CA LEU A 280 -4.36 9.86 23.18
C LEU A 280 -3.27 10.81 23.71
N GLU A 281 -2.85 11.79 22.92
CA GLU A 281 -1.89 12.84 23.33
C GLU A 281 -2.55 14.00 24.11
N GLY A 282 -3.87 13.94 24.36
CA GLY A 282 -4.61 15.03 25.00
C GLY A 282 -4.73 16.30 24.13
N LYS A 283 -4.41 16.20 22.84
CA LYS A 283 -4.61 17.24 21.85
C LYS A 283 -6.03 17.05 21.29
N GLY A 284 -6.87 18.07 21.41
CA GLY A 284 -8.25 18.03 20.88
C GLY A 284 -8.30 17.60 19.40
N PRO A 285 -9.51 17.25 18.90
CA PRO A 285 -9.72 16.74 17.56
C PRO A 285 -9.26 17.68 16.46
#